data_f959d5e4b5e3a9dd931d2832c45c3ca6
#
_entry.id   f959d5e4b5e3a9dd931d2832c45c3ca6
#
_cell.length_a   1.000
_cell.length_b   1.000
_cell.length_c   1.000
_cell.angle_alpha   90.00
_cell.angle_beta   90.00
_cell.angle_gamma   90.00
#
_symmetry.space_group_name_H-M   'P 1'
#
loop_
_entity.id
_entity.type
_entity.pdbx_description
1 polymer ?
#
loop_
_entity_poly.entity_id
_entity_poly.type
_entity_poly.pdbx_seq_one_letter_code
_entity_poly.pdbx_strand_id
1 'polypeptide(L)'
;MSHTRPTCAQLVLHGLSALIVLWTISAGSYMAMFNVPPGVKLAIVDLNISLASLFIPLFLALKPLARRLFLFLACLLTVTLAAADEPQSSNNQGNDNQSNDKWLEPARSRLMRVTGGMPFFPHRANTTGNLVLNVKDFDNAQVCGACHTEIYRQWRSSMMSQAWDEPIYRALLKRASAATEGKVDNFCTGCHTPIGLTTGQITSQVNRSSIEDSEKNHPMPGVDCETCHNISARTGLDNGAYVMSPRAHGKPTKFGPRKDAVSPYHDTVYSALHTRSDFCGTCHNVTHPFSSVAVERTYDEWQESTYSLNDITCQSCHMPGFKGKAAIMGPERESVASHWFSGANAMMLNHLGQEEGAQRARNMLARAGEITFEQLPAAIVAGQYTSVAVKVSNVGAGHKLPTGFPEGREMWIDFRVLDATGREIYRLGSIKDGKTEVNTRNFKVHIGDKDGNPLDVEVWNATQILSDNRILPKGYDIGEFSFLVPTDAVGPLTLTADLNYWPFSQKLADYLLGKDKVQVEITRMANVTQSVPLSTRLPVAGADTGAVSTPGPAKVMQGDNQKATEENRLVTFRLR
;
A
#
# COMPACT_ATOMS: atom_id res chain seq x y z
N MET A 1 -35.34 -46.61 -8.36
CA MET A 1 -35.38 -45.18 -8.72
C MET A 1 -34.96 -45.07 -10.18
N SER A 2 -35.88 -44.86 -11.11
CA SER A 2 -35.65 -44.78 -12.53
C SER A 2 -35.09 -43.40 -12.88
N HIS A 3 -33.83 -43.35 -13.26
CA HIS A 3 -33.24 -42.15 -13.86
C HIS A 3 -33.78 -41.99 -15.27
N THR A 4 -34.75 -41.12 -15.45
CA THR A 4 -35.20 -40.69 -16.79
C THR A 4 -34.08 -39.83 -17.40
N ARG A 5 -33.53 -40.24 -18.55
CA ARG A 5 -32.58 -39.46 -19.32
C ARG A 5 -33.25 -38.15 -19.76
N PRO A 6 -32.58 -36.99 -19.63
CA PRO A 6 -33.15 -35.73 -20.07
C PRO A 6 -33.46 -35.79 -21.57
N THR A 7 -34.59 -35.23 -21.97
CA THR A 7 -35.00 -35.17 -23.37
C THR A 7 -34.11 -34.22 -24.16
N CYS A 8 -33.96 -34.40 -25.45
CA CYS A 8 -33.17 -33.53 -26.34
C CYS A 8 -33.54 -32.04 -26.21
N ALA A 9 -34.81 -31.75 -25.91
CA ALA A 9 -35.30 -30.40 -25.65
C ALA A 9 -34.74 -29.80 -24.34
N GLN A 10 -34.60 -30.59 -23.29
CA GLN A 10 -34.01 -30.14 -22.01
C GLN A 10 -32.52 -29.90 -22.12
N LEU A 11 -31.78 -30.72 -22.91
CA LEU A 11 -30.37 -30.51 -23.16
C LEU A 11 -30.12 -29.23 -23.99
N VAL A 12 -30.98 -28.94 -24.97
CA VAL A 12 -30.90 -27.70 -25.76
C VAL A 12 -31.24 -26.48 -24.92
N LEU A 13 -32.24 -26.57 -24.02
CA LEU A 13 -32.59 -25.47 -23.10
C LEU A 13 -31.46 -25.14 -22.11
N HIS A 14 -30.80 -26.17 -21.55
CA HIS A 14 -29.65 -25.99 -20.67
C HIS A 14 -28.44 -25.44 -21.43
N GLY A 15 -28.21 -25.86 -22.67
CA GLY A 15 -27.14 -25.31 -23.52
C GLY A 15 -27.36 -23.83 -23.86
N LEU A 16 -28.59 -23.44 -24.20
CA LEU A 16 -28.96 -22.05 -24.47
C LEU A 16 -28.87 -21.18 -23.23
N SER A 17 -29.32 -21.68 -22.08
CA SER A 17 -29.18 -20.97 -20.81
C SER A 17 -27.71 -20.76 -20.43
N ALA A 18 -26.85 -21.76 -20.62
CA ALA A 18 -25.41 -21.66 -20.39
C ALA A 18 -24.74 -20.65 -21.34
N LEU A 19 -25.13 -20.60 -22.60
CA LEU A 19 -24.64 -19.63 -23.58
C LEU A 19 -25.07 -18.19 -23.25
N ILE A 20 -26.30 -17.98 -22.78
CA ILE A 20 -26.79 -16.67 -22.34
C ILE A 20 -26.04 -16.22 -21.08
N VAL A 21 -25.80 -17.11 -20.12
CA VAL A 21 -25.02 -16.80 -18.91
C VAL A 21 -23.56 -16.48 -19.27
N LEU A 22 -22.94 -17.25 -20.15
CA LEU A 22 -21.58 -16.98 -20.63
C LEU A 22 -21.50 -15.63 -21.38
N TRP A 23 -22.51 -15.31 -22.18
CA TRP A 23 -22.56 -14.05 -22.92
C TRP A 23 -22.81 -12.85 -21.99
N THR A 24 -23.69 -12.96 -20.99
CA THR A 24 -23.90 -11.92 -19.97
C THR A 24 -22.67 -11.72 -19.09
N ILE A 25 -21.94 -12.77 -18.75
CA ILE A 25 -20.66 -12.69 -18.01
C ILE A 25 -19.59 -12.02 -18.88
N SER A 26 -19.47 -12.39 -20.16
CA SER A 26 -18.49 -11.78 -21.08
C SER A 26 -18.81 -10.31 -21.37
N ALA A 27 -20.10 -9.97 -21.58
CA ALA A 27 -20.53 -8.59 -21.74
C ALA A 27 -20.33 -7.75 -20.47
N GLY A 28 -20.59 -8.33 -19.29
CA GLY A 28 -20.31 -7.71 -18.00
C GLY A 28 -18.83 -7.45 -17.78
N SER A 29 -17.97 -8.42 -18.14
CA SER A 29 -16.51 -8.29 -18.07
C SER A 29 -15.99 -7.24 -19.06
N TYR A 30 -16.53 -7.21 -20.28
CA TYR A 30 -16.22 -6.19 -21.28
C TYR A 30 -16.61 -4.77 -20.82
N MET A 31 -17.82 -4.60 -20.26
CA MET A 31 -18.28 -3.33 -19.71
C MET A 31 -17.46 -2.87 -18.48
N ALA A 32 -16.92 -3.80 -17.70
CA ALA A 32 -16.02 -3.48 -16.62
C ALA A 32 -14.65 -3.00 -17.12
N MET A 33 -14.13 -3.60 -18.20
CA MET A 33 -12.88 -3.19 -18.83
C MET A 33 -12.92 -1.77 -19.41
N PHE A 34 -14.05 -1.35 -19.99
CA PHE A 34 -14.17 -0.06 -20.68
C PHE A 34 -14.81 1.07 -19.87
N ASN A 35 -14.96 0.90 -18.57
CA ASN A 35 -15.44 1.95 -17.63
C ASN A 35 -16.72 2.68 -18.09
N VAL A 36 -17.66 1.93 -18.64
CA VAL A 36 -18.94 2.45 -19.18
C VAL A 36 -19.77 3.06 -18.05
N PRO A 37 -20.35 4.28 -18.22
CA PRO A 37 -21.16 4.92 -17.20
C PRO A 37 -22.34 4.07 -16.72
N PRO A 38 -22.74 4.11 -15.44
CA PRO A 38 -23.79 3.26 -14.87
C PRO A 38 -25.12 3.30 -15.61
N GLY A 39 -25.56 4.46 -16.08
CA GLY A 39 -26.81 4.62 -16.83
C GLY A 39 -26.78 3.94 -18.21
N VAL A 40 -25.63 3.96 -18.87
CA VAL A 40 -25.44 3.27 -20.17
C VAL A 40 -25.38 1.75 -19.96
N LYS A 41 -24.77 1.28 -18.88
CA LYS A 41 -24.76 -0.13 -18.50
C LYS A 41 -26.15 -0.70 -18.32
N LEU A 42 -27.04 0.04 -17.62
CA LEU A 42 -28.43 -0.37 -17.41
C LEU A 42 -29.20 -0.44 -18.73
N ALA A 43 -29.07 0.58 -19.59
CA ALA A 43 -29.72 0.60 -20.89
C ALA A 43 -29.27 -0.54 -21.81
N ILE A 44 -27.98 -0.92 -21.80
CA ILE A 44 -27.45 -2.05 -22.58
C ILE A 44 -27.98 -3.38 -22.03
N VAL A 45 -28.08 -3.53 -20.71
CA VAL A 45 -28.63 -4.75 -20.09
C VAL A 45 -30.11 -4.89 -20.43
N ASP A 46 -30.89 -3.82 -20.32
CA ASP A 46 -32.33 -3.82 -20.67
C ASP A 46 -32.56 -4.11 -22.15
N LEU A 47 -31.74 -3.54 -23.05
CA LEU A 47 -31.81 -3.81 -24.48
C LEU A 47 -31.48 -5.26 -24.76
N ASN A 48 -30.49 -5.82 -24.11
CA ASN A 48 -30.08 -7.22 -24.29
C ASN A 48 -31.14 -8.21 -23.78
N ILE A 49 -31.79 -7.93 -22.64
CA ILE A 49 -32.89 -8.74 -22.11
C ILE A 49 -34.09 -8.65 -23.06
N SER A 50 -34.41 -7.48 -23.58
CA SER A 50 -35.52 -7.26 -24.55
C SER A 50 -35.28 -8.00 -25.88
N LEU A 51 -34.06 -7.95 -26.42
CA LEU A 51 -33.67 -8.69 -27.61
C LEU A 51 -33.71 -10.19 -27.37
N ALA A 52 -33.18 -10.68 -26.25
CA ALA A 52 -33.23 -12.11 -25.93
C ALA A 52 -34.67 -12.63 -25.81
N SER A 53 -35.56 -11.87 -25.22
CA SER A 53 -36.99 -12.25 -25.10
C SER A 53 -37.72 -12.34 -26.46
N LEU A 54 -37.26 -11.60 -27.46
CA LEU A 54 -37.81 -11.61 -28.81
C LEU A 54 -37.23 -12.77 -29.68
N PHE A 55 -35.92 -13.00 -29.56
CA PHE A 55 -35.23 -13.98 -30.40
C PHE A 55 -35.37 -15.44 -29.94
N ILE A 56 -35.54 -15.68 -28.64
CA ILE A 56 -35.69 -17.06 -28.12
C ILE A 56 -36.95 -17.75 -28.66
N PRO A 57 -38.16 -17.14 -28.62
CA PRO A 57 -39.36 -17.74 -29.22
C PRO A 57 -39.24 -17.95 -30.75
N LEU A 58 -38.66 -16.96 -31.44
CA LEU A 58 -38.47 -17.02 -32.90
C LEU A 58 -37.53 -18.18 -33.26
N PHE A 59 -36.43 -18.35 -32.55
CA PHE A 59 -35.48 -19.43 -32.75
C PHE A 59 -36.13 -20.81 -32.51
N LEU A 60 -36.96 -20.92 -31.46
CA LEU A 60 -37.67 -22.18 -31.15
C LEU A 60 -38.72 -22.54 -32.20
N ALA A 61 -39.27 -21.56 -32.92
CA ALA A 61 -40.24 -21.78 -34.00
C ALA A 61 -39.61 -22.23 -35.35
N LEU A 62 -38.29 -22.08 -35.53
CA LEU A 62 -37.61 -22.42 -36.78
C LEU A 62 -37.39 -23.94 -36.94
N LYS A 63 -37.46 -24.43 -38.19
CA LYS A 63 -37.11 -25.82 -38.53
C LYS A 63 -35.59 -26.06 -38.35
N PRO A 64 -35.14 -27.31 -38.10
CA PRO A 64 -33.74 -27.59 -37.73
C PRO A 64 -32.68 -27.05 -38.69
N LEU A 65 -32.97 -27.05 -40.00
CA LEU A 65 -32.06 -26.52 -41.02
C LEU A 65 -31.96 -24.99 -40.97
N ALA A 66 -33.08 -24.30 -40.78
CA ALA A 66 -33.13 -22.84 -40.62
C ALA A 66 -32.44 -22.36 -39.33
N ARG A 67 -32.49 -23.16 -38.26
CA ARG A 67 -31.75 -22.87 -37.01
C ARG A 67 -30.23 -22.91 -37.21
N ARG A 68 -29.70 -23.85 -38.00
CA ARG A 68 -28.28 -23.94 -38.32
C ARG A 68 -27.82 -22.74 -39.16
N LEU A 69 -28.64 -22.33 -40.14
CA LEU A 69 -28.35 -21.15 -40.95
C LEU A 69 -28.39 -19.86 -40.15
N PHE A 70 -29.35 -19.74 -39.23
CA PHE A 70 -29.46 -18.58 -38.32
C PHE A 70 -28.25 -18.45 -37.38
N LEU A 71 -27.78 -19.56 -36.82
CA LEU A 71 -26.57 -19.57 -35.99
C LEU A 71 -25.31 -19.22 -36.79
N PHE A 72 -25.22 -19.71 -38.03
CA PHE A 72 -24.10 -19.39 -38.91
C PHE A 72 -24.07 -17.91 -39.30
N LEU A 73 -25.23 -17.33 -39.66
CA LEU A 73 -25.37 -15.90 -39.96
C LEU A 73 -25.13 -15.02 -38.75
N ALA A 74 -25.57 -15.41 -37.57
CA ALA A 74 -25.30 -14.69 -36.33
C ALA A 74 -23.80 -14.70 -35.97
N CYS A 75 -23.11 -15.83 -36.17
CA CYS A 75 -21.66 -15.93 -36.02
C CYS A 75 -20.89 -15.04 -37.03
N LEU A 76 -21.35 -15.02 -38.30
CA LEU A 76 -20.78 -14.18 -39.34
C LEU A 76 -20.94 -12.66 -38.99
N LEU A 77 -22.12 -12.28 -38.48
CA LEU A 77 -22.41 -10.89 -38.09
C LEU A 77 -21.55 -10.43 -36.92
N THR A 78 -21.28 -11.31 -35.96
CA THR A 78 -20.37 -11.00 -34.83
C THR A 78 -18.92 -10.84 -35.27
N VAL A 79 -18.48 -11.64 -36.26
CA VAL A 79 -17.14 -11.54 -36.84
C VAL A 79 -16.98 -10.24 -37.67
N THR A 80 -18.02 -9.85 -38.43
CA THR A 80 -18.00 -8.61 -39.23
C THR A 80 -18.11 -7.37 -38.39
N LEU A 81 -18.86 -7.38 -37.26
CA LEU A 81 -18.93 -6.27 -36.33
C LEU A 81 -17.61 -6.10 -35.52
N ALA A 82 -16.92 -7.20 -35.24
CA ALA A 82 -15.61 -7.14 -34.61
C ALA A 82 -14.49 -6.63 -35.54
N ALA A 83 -14.68 -6.76 -36.88
CA ALA A 83 -13.74 -6.27 -37.89
C ALA A 83 -14.00 -4.79 -38.29
N ALA A 84 -15.12 -4.19 -37.89
CA ALA A 84 -15.51 -2.83 -38.26
C ALA A 84 -15.02 -1.75 -37.26
N ASP A 85 -14.43 -2.15 -36.15
CA ASP A 85 -13.93 -1.25 -35.09
C ASP A 85 -12.41 -1.01 -35.15
N GLU A 86 -11.78 -1.08 -36.33
CA GLU A 86 -10.44 -0.50 -36.47
C GLU A 86 -10.57 1.01 -36.73
N PRO A 87 -10.06 1.89 -35.85
CA PRO A 87 -10.07 3.31 -36.08
C PRO A 87 -9.13 3.63 -37.24
N GLN A 88 -9.70 4.17 -38.33
CA GLN A 88 -8.92 4.75 -39.41
C GLN A 88 -8.07 5.87 -38.84
N SER A 89 -6.74 5.74 -38.96
CA SER A 89 -5.78 6.78 -38.66
C SER A 89 -6.02 7.97 -39.61
N SER A 90 -6.55 9.08 -39.07
CA SER A 90 -6.54 10.37 -39.77
C SER A 90 -5.11 10.89 -39.81
N ASN A 91 -4.51 10.86 -40.99
CA ASN A 91 -3.29 11.59 -41.31
C ASN A 91 -3.54 13.10 -41.12
N ASN A 92 -3.02 13.67 -40.05
CA ASN A 92 -2.74 15.09 -39.96
C ASN A 92 -1.23 15.29 -40.00
N GLN A 93 -0.74 15.66 -41.18
CA GLN A 93 0.60 16.22 -41.38
C GLN A 93 0.67 17.58 -40.71
N GLY A 94 1.55 17.71 -39.74
CA GLY A 94 1.91 18.97 -39.08
C GLY A 94 3.38 18.94 -38.66
N ASN A 95 4.24 19.38 -39.55
CA ASN A 95 5.60 19.92 -39.49
C ASN A 95 6.49 19.69 -38.25
N ASP A 96 7.55 18.96 -38.53
CA ASP A 96 8.99 19.20 -38.27
C ASP A 96 9.44 19.64 -36.87
N ASN A 97 9.86 18.61 -36.10
CA ASN A 97 11.15 18.62 -35.41
C ASN A 97 11.70 17.18 -35.35
N GLN A 98 12.02 16.63 -36.51
CA GLN A 98 12.67 15.33 -36.69
C GLN A 98 14.19 15.49 -36.59
N SER A 99 14.80 15.36 -35.44
CA SER A 99 16.23 15.11 -35.40
C SER A 99 16.76 14.13 -34.34
N ASN A 100 16.00 13.79 -33.30
CA ASN A 100 16.56 12.93 -32.26
C ASN A 100 15.78 11.63 -31.94
N ASP A 101 14.58 11.38 -32.52
CA ASP A 101 13.75 10.23 -32.18
C ASP A 101 13.96 8.99 -33.06
N LYS A 102 14.76 9.09 -34.10
CA LYS A 102 14.89 8.02 -35.12
C LYS A 102 15.53 6.73 -34.59
N TRP A 103 16.29 6.80 -33.49
CA TRP A 103 16.90 5.63 -32.86
C TRP A 103 15.99 4.98 -31.81
N LEU A 104 14.99 5.71 -31.28
CA LEU A 104 14.02 5.19 -30.28
C LEU A 104 12.87 4.38 -30.93
N GLU A 105 12.51 4.67 -32.18
CA GLU A 105 11.40 4.02 -32.88
C GLU A 105 11.54 2.48 -32.99
N PRO A 106 12.71 1.91 -33.33
CA PRO A 106 12.85 0.46 -33.37
C PRO A 106 12.77 -0.20 -31.99
N ALA A 107 13.28 0.46 -30.95
CA ALA A 107 13.21 -0.02 -29.56
C ALA A 107 11.78 0.06 -29.04
N ARG A 108 11.07 1.15 -29.34
CA ARG A 108 9.67 1.39 -29.00
C ARG A 108 8.73 0.37 -29.64
N SER A 109 8.80 0.14 -30.93
CA SER A 109 7.95 -0.84 -31.61
C SER A 109 8.26 -2.28 -31.21
N ARG A 110 9.50 -2.58 -30.77
CA ARG A 110 9.89 -3.86 -30.20
C ARG A 110 9.29 -4.03 -28.80
N LEU A 111 9.41 -3.01 -27.94
CA LEU A 111 8.86 -3.00 -26.59
C LEU A 111 7.34 -3.23 -26.61
N MET A 112 6.62 -2.48 -27.43
CA MET A 112 5.16 -2.62 -27.60
C MET A 112 4.73 -4.03 -28.03
N ARG A 113 5.50 -4.67 -28.91
CA ARG A 113 5.22 -6.06 -29.35
C ARG A 113 5.49 -7.08 -28.28
N VAL A 114 6.58 -6.94 -27.53
CA VAL A 114 6.97 -7.88 -26.47
C VAL A 114 6.05 -7.77 -25.26
N THR A 115 5.55 -6.58 -24.95
CA THR A 115 4.77 -6.31 -23.74
C THR A 115 3.25 -6.37 -23.95
N GLY A 116 2.79 -6.78 -25.14
CA GLY A 116 1.34 -6.86 -25.42
C GLY A 116 0.62 -5.50 -25.31
N GLY A 117 1.31 -4.40 -25.61
CA GLY A 117 0.75 -3.05 -25.54
C GLY A 117 0.96 -2.34 -24.21
N MET A 118 1.65 -2.94 -23.24
CA MET A 118 2.07 -2.31 -21.98
C MET A 118 3.54 -1.86 -22.11
N PRO A 119 3.82 -0.58 -22.41
CA PRO A 119 5.18 -0.14 -22.77
C PRO A 119 6.18 -0.30 -21.61
N PHE A 120 5.71 -0.33 -20.37
CA PHE A 120 6.55 -0.34 -19.18
C PHE A 120 6.41 -1.65 -18.35
N PHE A 121 5.93 -2.73 -19.01
CA PHE A 121 5.80 -4.03 -18.34
C PHE A 121 7.11 -4.47 -17.65
N PRO A 122 7.06 -5.05 -16.45
CA PRO A 122 5.88 -5.46 -15.68
C PRO A 122 5.25 -4.36 -14.81
N HIS A 123 5.72 -3.12 -14.88
CA HIS A 123 5.07 -1.97 -14.26
C HIS A 123 3.81 -1.58 -15.05
N ARG A 124 2.77 -1.09 -14.37
CA ARG A 124 1.45 -0.79 -14.97
C ARG A 124 1.25 0.66 -15.36
N ALA A 125 2.32 1.46 -15.32
CA ALA A 125 2.28 2.85 -15.79
C ALA A 125 1.83 2.93 -17.25
N ASN A 126 1.07 3.97 -17.52
CA ASN A 126 0.67 4.38 -18.85
C ASN A 126 1.02 5.84 -19.09
N THR A 127 1.06 6.21 -20.34
CA THR A 127 1.24 7.59 -20.80
C THR A 127 0.15 7.92 -21.81
N THR A 128 -0.12 9.19 -22.04
CA THR A 128 -1.04 9.59 -23.12
C THR A 128 -0.55 9.02 -24.45
N GLY A 129 -1.40 8.24 -25.11
CA GLY A 129 -1.09 7.56 -26.35
C GLY A 129 -0.17 6.34 -26.22
N ASN A 130 0.07 5.82 -25.01
CA ASN A 130 0.96 4.68 -24.72
C ASN A 130 2.38 4.86 -25.28
N LEU A 131 2.91 6.08 -25.21
CA LEU A 131 4.18 6.46 -25.78
C LEU A 131 5.26 6.60 -24.71
N VAL A 132 6.51 6.33 -25.07
CA VAL A 132 7.66 6.80 -24.29
C VAL A 132 7.69 8.33 -24.41
N LEU A 133 7.71 9.02 -23.27
CA LEU A 133 7.67 10.48 -23.20
C LEU A 133 9.06 11.08 -23.46
N ASN A 134 9.07 12.35 -23.85
CA ASN A 134 10.33 13.06 -23.97
C ASN A 134 10.72 13.70 -22.63
N VAL A 135 11.96 13.53 -22.18
CA VAL A 135 12.45 14.15 -20.94
C VAL A 135 12.32 15.68 -20.95
N LYS A 136 12.34 16.31 -22.12
CA LYS A 136 12.14 17.77 -22.29
C LYS A 136 10.72 18.22 -22.01
N ASP A 137 9.77 17.28 -21.83
CA ASP A 137 8.40 17.62 -21.46
C ASP A 137 8.24 17.84 -19.95
N PHE A 138 9.31 17.63 -19.19
CA PHE A 138 9.34 17.76 -17.74
C PHE A 138 10.34 18.83 -17.29
N ASP A 139 9.95 19.58 -16.26
CA ASP A 139 10.81 20.54 -15.61
C ASP A 139 11.47 19.92 -14.37
N ASN A 140 12.72 20.26 -14.10
CA ASN A 140 13.37 19.86 -12.86
C ASN A 140 12.67 20.49 -11.66
N ALA A 141 12.59 19.79 -10.53
CA ALA A 141 11.92 20.25 -9.31
C ALA A 141 12.45 21.61 -8.79
N GLN A 142 13.73 21.98 -9.05
CA GLN A 142 14.27 23.29 -8.72
C GLN A 142 13.59 24.42 -9.50
N VAL A 143 13.16 24.18 -10.74
CA VAL A 143 12.39 25.15 -11.54
C VAL A 143 11.05 25.41 -10.86
N CYS A 144 10.36 24.36 -10.40
CA CYS A 144 9.13 24.48 -9.63
C CYS A 144 9.38 25.25 -8.31
N GLY A 145 10.50 24.95 -7.65
CA GLY A 145 10.92 25.56 -6.39
C GLY A 145 11.17 27.07 -6.46
N ALA A 146 11.44 27.62 -7.65
CA ALA A 146 11.59 29.07 -7.83
C ALA A 146 10.31 29.84 -7.48
N CYS A 147 9.12 29.24 -7.66
CA CYS A 147 7.83 29.83 -7.33
C CYS A 147 7.13 29.11 -6.15
N HIS A 148 7.25 27.77 -6.08
CA HIS A 148 6.65 26.93 -5.02
C HIS A 148 7.66 26.67 -3.89
N THR A 149 8.31 27.72 -3.39
CA THR A 149 9.50 27.65 -2.52
C THR A 149 9.29 26.82 -1.26
N GLU A 150 8.17 27.04 -0.52
CA GLU A 150 7.88 26.30 0.70
C GLU A 150 7.53 24.84 0.41
N ILE A 151 6.75 24.59 -0.60
CA ILE A 151 6.37 23.23 -1.04
C ILE A 151 7.61 22.44 -1.50
N TYR A 152 8.49 23.08 -2.28
CA TYR A 152 9.76 22.50 -2.70
C TYR A 152 10.67 22.15 -1.51
N ARG A 153 10.79 23.04 -0.52
CA ARG A 153 11.56 22.79 0.72
C ARG A 153 11.04 21.57 1.46
N GLN A 154 9.71 21.47 1.60
CA GLN A 154 9.06 20.34 2.25
C GLN A 154 9.32 19.04 1.50
N TRP A 155 9.05 19.00 0.19
CA TRP A 155 9.27 17.83 -0.65
C TRP A 155 10.72 17.37 -0.61
N ARG A 156 11.68 18.29 -0.74
CA ARG A 156 13.11 17.96 -0.76
C ARG A 156 13.56 17.25 0.52
N SER A 157 12.91 17.50 1.64
CA SER A 157 13.17 16.84 2.93
C SER A 157 12.42 15.52 3.12
N SER A 158 11.74 15.02 2.09
CA SER A 158 10.93 13.79 2.15
C SER A 158 11.65 12.58 1.55
N MET A 159 11.24 11.37 1.92
CA MET A 159 11.71 10.14 1.24
C MET A 159 11.27 10.06 -0.21
N MET A 160 10.19 10.73 -0.62
CA MET A 160 9.75 10.80 -2.01
C MET A 160 10.83 11.42 -2.91
N SER A 161 11.45 12.52 -2.46
CA SER A 161 12.56 13.16 -3.21
C SER A 161 13.82 12.28 -3.27
N GLN A 162 13.99 11.38 -2.31
CA GLN A 162 15.15 10.49 -2.20
C GLN A 162 14.89 9.07 -2.76
N ALA A 163 13.70 8.83 -3.30
CA ALA A 163 13.23 7.47 -3.64
C ALA A 163 14.14 6.73 -4.63
N TRP A 164 14.85 7.45 -5.49
CA TRP A 164 15.84 6.89 -6.39
C TRP A 164 17.23 6.73 -5.74
N ASP A 165 17.67 7.73 -4.97
CA ASP A 165 19.04 7.81 -4.44
C ASP A 165 19.20 7.09 -3.10
N GLU A 166 18.13 6.55 -2.53
CA GLU A 166 18.13 5.83 -1.26
C GLU A 166 19.03 4.58 -1.36
N PRO A 167 20.09 4.49 -0.54
CA PRO A 167 21.15 3.49 -0.75
C PRO A 167 20.71 2.04 -0.60
N ILE A 168 19.74 1.74 0.28
CA ILE A 168 19.19 0.39 0.44
C ILE A 168 18.40 -0.01 -0.81
N TYR A 169 17.54 0.88 -1.31
CA TYR A 169 16.81 0.66 -2.56
C TYR A 169 17.76 0.40 -3.74
N ARG A 170 18.80 1.24 -3.89
CA ARG A 170 19.79 1.10 -4.97
C ARG A 170 20.51 -0.25 -4.90
N ALA A 171 20.90 -0.67 -3.70
CA ALA A 171 21.55 -1.96 -3.50
C ALA A 171 20.61 -3.14 -3.80
N LEU A 172 19.33 -3.03 -3.39
CA LEU A 172 18.30 -4.02 -3.70
C LEU A 172 18.01 -4.09 -5.21
N LEU A 173 17.82 -2.96 -5.88
CA LEU A 173 17.59 -2.90 -7.33
C LEU A 173 18.74 -3.58 -8.10
N LYS A 174 19.99 -3.28 -7.74
CA LYS A 174 21.17 -3.90 -8.36
C LYS A 174 21.16 -5.42 -8.22
N ARG A 175 20.81 -5.94 -7.02
CA ARG A 175 20.72 -7.38 -6.76
C ARG A 175 19.54 -8.03 -7.50
N ALA A 176 18.37 -7.41 -7.44
CA ALA A 176 17.18 -7.88 -8.13
C ALA A 176 17.39 -7.92 -9.66
N SER A 177 17.96 -6.87 -10.23
CA SER A 177 18.31 -6.80 -11.66
C SER A 177 19.27 -7.92 -12.06
N ALA A 178 20.32 -8.16 -11.26
CA ALA A 178 21.27 -9.25 -11.52
C ALA A 178 20.61 -10.64 -11.41
N ALA A 179 19.77 -10.86 -10.36
CA ALA A 179 19.14 -12.15 -10.11
C ALA A 179 18.04 -12.49 -11.12
N THR A 180 17.37 -11.49 -11.69
CA THR A 180 16.25 -11.67 -12.61
C THR A 180 16.59 -11.34 -14.06
N GLU A 181 17.86 -11.08 -14.36
CA GLU A 181 18.31 -10.63 -15.69
C GLU A 181 17.57 -9.36 -16.18
N GLY A 182 17.27 -8.45 -15.26
CA GLY A 182 16.56 -7.20 -15.51
C GLY A 182 15.05 -7.32 -15.66
N LYS A 183 14.45 -8.48 -15.43
CA LYS A 183 12.99 -8.69 -15.62
C LYS A 183 12.13 -7.85 -14.67
N VAL A 184 12.64 -7.50 -13.49
CA VAL A 184 11.92 -6.69 -12.50
C VAL A 184 12.35 -5.22 -12.48
N ASP A 185 13.27 -4.78 -13.33
CA ASP A 185 13.81 -3.41 -13.28
C ASP A 185 12.70 -2.36 -13.46
N ASN A 186 11.87 -2.50 -14.49
CA ASN A 186 10.74 -1.60 -14.71
C ASN A 186 9.75 -1.63 -13.55
N PHE A 187 9.54 -2.81 -12.94
CA PHE A 187 8.65 -2.96 -11.79
C PHE A 187 9.09 -2.08 -10.61
N CYS A 188 10.38 -2.09 -10.29
CA CYS A 188 10.94 -1.29 -9.21
C CYS A 188 11.02 0.20 -9.58
N THR A 189 11.58 0.49 -10.76
CA THR A 189 11.89 1.86 -11.18
C THR A 189 10.65 2.71 -11.42
N GLY A 190 9.53 2.09 -11.80
CA GLY A 190 8.30 2.81 -12.09
C GLY A 190 7.67 3.54 -10.90
N CYS A 191 7.93 3.09 -9.66
CA CYS A 191 7.53 3.81 -8.45
C CYS A 191 8.65 4.67 -7.86
N HIS A 192 9.92 4.28 -8.05
CA HIS A 192 11.07 4.97 -7.45
C HIS A 192 11.68 6.05 -8.33
N THR A 193 11.45 6.01 -9.65
CA THR A 193 11.82 7.04 -10.62
C THR A 193 10.84 7.03 -11.80
N PRO A 194 9.57 7.43 -11.60
CA PRO A 194 8.53 7.34 -12.61
C PRO A 194 8.85 8.04 -13.93
N ILE A 195 9.48 9.22 -13.87
CA ILE A 195 9.90 9.96 -15.07
C ILE A 195 11.04 9.22 -15.77
N GLY A 196 12.00 8.67 -15.02
CA GLY A 196 13.08 7.88 -15.58
C GLY A 196 12.57 6.67 -16.37
N LEU A 197 11.55 5.98 -15.86
CA LEU A 197 10.90 4.88 -16.57
C LEU A 197 10.13 5.37 -17.79
N THR A 198 9.22 6.35 -17.63
CA THR A 198 8.30 6.78 -18.69
C THR A 198 8.97 7.54 -19.83
N THR A 199 10.16 8.08 -19.60
CA THR A 199 11.02 8.69 -20.64
C THR A 199 12.01 7.70 -21.26
N GLY A 200 12.06 6.45 -20.76
CA GLY A 200 13.01 5.45 -21.26
C GLY A 200 14.46 5.70 -20.86
N GLN A 201 14.74 6.64 -19.95
CA GLN A 201 16.09 6.88 -19.44
C GLN A 201 16.58 5.70 -18.58
N ILE A 202 15.65 5.05 -17.90
CA ILE A 202 15.90 3.88 -17.07
C ILE A 202 14.88 2.80 -17.44
N THR A 203 15.35 1.75 -18.10
CA THR A 203 14.53 0.57 -18.44
C THR A 203 15.39 -0.68 -18.36
N SER A 204 14.75 -1.84 -18.15
CA SER A 204 15.41 -3.14 -18.16
C SER A 204 16.11 -3.50 -19.48
N GLN A 205 15.75 -2.81 -20.56
CA GLN A 205 16.32 -3.03 -21.91
C GLN A 205 17.43 -2.07 -22.27
N VAL A 206 17.55 -0.98 -21.55
CA VAL A 206 18.70 -0.07 -21.67
C VAL A 206 19.79 -0.66 -20.79
N ASN A 207 20.91 -0.96 -21.39
CA ASN A 207 22.09 -1.65 -20.86
C ASN A 207 22.24 -1.52 -19.33
N ARG A 208 22.60 -2.60 -18.63
CA ARG A 208 22.88 -2.60 -17.17
C ARG A 208 23.86 -1.49 -16.75
N SER A 209 24.79 -1.10 -17.64
CA SER A 209 25.66 0.06 -17.48
C SER A 209 24.88 1.38 -17.33
N SER A 210 23.70 1.53 -17.90
CA SER A 210 22.90 2.75 -17.77
C SER A 210 22.31 2.96 -16.38
N ILE A 211 22.11 1.90 -15.59
CA ILE A 211 21.72 2.04 -14.18
C ILE A 211 22.90 2.60 -13.36
N GLU A 212 24.12 2.18 -13.67
CA GLU A 212 25.35 2.69 -13.03
C GLU A 212 25.71 4.10 -13.54
N ASP A 213 25.56 4.35 -14.84
CA ASP A 213 25.82 5.65 -15.45
C ASP A 213 24.73 6.69 -15.15
N SER A 214 23.50 6.28 -14.88
CA SER A 214 22.40 7.18 -14.52
C SER A 214 22.59 7.88 -13.18
N GLU A 215 23.47 7.36 -12.31
CA GLU A 215 23.84 8.03 -11.05
C GLU A 215 24.37 9.44 -11.27
N LYS A 216 25.01 9.70 -12.42
CA LYS A 216 25.65 10.99 -12.69
C LYS A 216 24.80 11.95 -13.50
N ASN A 217 23.78 11.50 -14.22
CA ASN A 217 23.09 12.30 -15.25
C ASN A 217 21.56 12.17 -15.23
N HIS A 218 20.95 11.60 -14.18
CA HIS A 218 19.49 11.50 -14.10
C HIS A 218 18.91 12.88 -13.78
N PRO A 219 18.22 13.56 -14.71
CA PRO A 219 17.75 14.94 -14.48
C PRO A 219 16.61 15.04 -13.47
N MET A 220 15.91 13.93 -13.16
CA MET A 220 14.72 13.91 -12.31
C MET A 220 14.70 12.65 -11.45
N PRO A 221 15.58 12.56 -10.44
CA PRO A 221 15.62 11.42 -9.54
C PRO A 221 14.44 11.40 -8.58
N GLY A 222 13.97 10.19 -8.23
CA GLY A 222 12.92 10.00 -7.24
C GLY A 222 11.50 10.29 -7.75
N VAL A 223 10.60 10.54 -6.81
CA VAL A 223 9.21 10.93 -7.06
C VAL A 223 9.11 12.44 -6.85
N ASP A 224 9.20 13.19 -7.93
CA ASP A 224 9.25 14.65 -7.89
C ASP A 224 7.90 15.33 -8.17
N CYS A 225 7.92 16.67 -8.26
CA CYS A 225 6.75 17.49 -8.53
C CYS A 225 6.06 17.08 -9.83
N GLU A 226 6.86 16.88 -10.87
CA GLU A 226 6.39 16.53 -12.21
C GLU A 226 5.78 15.13 -12.25
N THR A 227 6.27 14.19 -11.44
CA THR A 227 5.67 12.88 -11.33
C THR A 227 4.20 12.98 -10.92
N CYS A 228 3.92 13.64 -9.79
CA CYS A 228 2.55 13.73 -9.28
C CYS A 228 1.68 14.65 -10.12
N HIS A 229 2.20 15.81 -10.50
CA HIS A 229 1.41 16.84 -11.18
C HIS A 229 1.25 16.63 -12.69
N ASN A 230 1.81 15.55 -13.26
CA ASN A 230 1.51 15.10 -14.62
C ASN A 230 0.65 13.83 -14.67
N ILE A 231 0.31 13.24 -13.53
CA ILE A 231 -0.66 12.13 -13.50
C ILE A 231 -2.07 12.69 -13.71
N SER A 232 -2.66 12.36 -14.86
CA SER A 232 -4.00 12.79 -15.26
C SER A 232 -5.10 11.81 -14.84
N ALA A 233 -4.77 10.52 -14.74
CA ALA A 233 -5.71 9.45 -14.44
C ALA A 233 -5.00 8.24 -13.82
N ARG A 234 -5.79 7.27 -13.37
CA ARG A 234 -5.33 5.94 -13.00
C ARG A 234 -6.08 4.86 -13.79
N THR A 235 -5.43 3.74 -14.05
CA THR A 235 -6.00 2.55 -14.69
C THR A 235 -6.19 1.39 -13.71
N GLY A 236 -5.66 1.52 -12.50
CA GLY A 236 -5.74 0.53 -11.42
C GLY A 236 -5.32 1.12 -10.09
N LEU A 237 -5.10 0.25 -9.11
CA LEU A 237 -4.76 0.60 -7.72
C LEU A 237 -3.52 -0.14 -7.23
N ASP A 238 -2.68 -0.62 -8.13
CA ASP A 238 -1.46 -1.34 -7.82
C ASP A 238 -0.39 -1.13 -8.90
N ASN A 239 0.85 -1.44 -8.56
CA ASN A 239 1.98 -1.56 -9.47
C ASN A 239 2.16 -0.34 -10.39
N GLY A 240 1.85 0.86 -9.90
CA GLY A 240 1.99 2.10 -10.65
C GLY A 240 1.00 2.27 -11.80
N ALA A 241 -0.25 1.84 -11.61
CA ALA A 241 -1.30 1.93 -12.64
C ALA A 241 -1.82 3.39 -12.84
N TYR A 242 -0.91 4.33 -13.10
CA TYR A 242 -1.20 5.73 -13.42
C TYR A 242 -1.09 6.03 -14.92
N VAL A 243 -1.64 7.18 -15.33
CA VAL A 243 -1.48 7.74 -16.69
C VAL A 243 -0.77 9.08 -16.59
N MET A 244 0.41 9.19 -17.19
CA MET A 244 1.21 10.42 -17.19
C MET A 244 0.96 11.22 -18.47
N SER A 245 0.69 12.53 -18.31
CA SER A 245 0.24 13.41 -19.40
C SER A 245 0.86 14.82 -19.27
N PRO A 246 2.19 14.98 -19.49
CA PRO A 246 2.89 16.24 -19.20
C PRO A 246 2.44 17.42 -20.07
N ARG A 247 1.88 17.13 -21.25
CA ARG A 247 1.40 18.13 -22.23
C ARG A 247 0.00 17.82 -22.70
N ALA A 248 -0.93 17.60 -21.76
CA ALA A 248 -2.30 17.18 -22.07
C ALA A 248 -3.00 18.12 -23.08
N HIS A 249 -2.63 19.42 -23.11
CA HIS A 249 -3.19 20.42 -24.02
C HIS A 249 -2.14 21.05 -24.94
N GLY A 250 -1.07 20.35 -25.26
CA GLY A 250 0.04 20.85 -26.09
C GLY A 250 0.98 21.82 -25.38
N LYS A 251 0.71 22.18 -24.12
CA LYS A 251 1.54 23.00 -23.24
C LYS A 251 1.89 22.24 -21.97
N PRO A 252 2.92 22.64 -21.21
CA PRO A 252 3.16 22.12 -19.88
C PRO A 252 1.87 22.19 -19.04
N THR A 253 1.34 21.06 -18.62
CA THR A 253 0.05 20.96 -17.93
C THR A 253 0.25 20.36 -16.56
N LYS A 254 -0.26 20.99 -15.50
CA LYS A 254 -0.19 20.50 -14.13
C LYS A 254 -1.58 20.17 -13.60
N PHE A 255 -1.75 18.93 -13.19
CA PHE A 255 -2.96 18.45 -12.55
C PHE A 255 -2.87 18.69 -11.04
N GLY A 256 -3.98 19.09 -10.43
CA GLY A 256 -4.01 19.36 -9.01
C GLY A 256 -5.42 19.55 -8.43
N PRO A 257 -5.53 19.67 -7.09
CA PRO A 257 -6.81 19.67 -6.39
C PRO A 257 -7.54 21.02 -6.43
N ARG A 258 -6.99 22.06 -7.06
CA ARG A 258 -7.51 23.42 -7.00
C ARG A 258 -8.25 23.78 -8.29
N LYS A 259 -9.54 24.15 -8.18
CA LYS A 259 -10.35 24.62 -9.30
C LYS A 259 -10.02 26.06 -9.72
N ASP A 260 -9.48 26.84 -8.79
CA ASP A 260 -9.15 28.26 -8.92
C ASP A 260 -7.66 28.52 -9.16
N ALA A 261 -6.91 27.45 -9.51
CA ALA A 261 -5.47 27.59 -9.78
C ALA A 261 -5.25 28.25 -11.14
N VAL A 262 -4.42 29.30 -11.16
CA VAL A 262 -3.99 30.00 -12.38
C VAL A 262 -2.48 30.20 -12.31
N SER A 263 -1.78 29.88 -13.39
CA SER A 263 -0.34 30.07 -13.51
C SER A 263 0.01 30.76 -14.84
N PRO A 264 0.96 31.71 -14.85
CA PRO A 264 1.47 32.27 -16.10
C PRO A 264 2.49 31.35 -16.80
N TYR A 265 2.96 30.27 -16.14
CA TYR A 265 4.06 29.42 -16.64
C TYR A 265 3.57 28.06 -17.17
N HIS A 266 2.47 27.53 -16.64
CA HIS A 266 1.93 26.24 -17.04
C HIS A 266 0.40 26.27 -16.99
N ASP A 267 -0.25 25.47 -17.80
CA ASP A 267 -1.68 25.22 -17.67
C ASP A 267 -1.98 24.48 -16.38
N THR A 268 -3.13 24.77 -15.77
CA THR A 268 -3.62 24.12 -14.56
C THR A 268 -4.91 23.39 -14.85
N VAL A 269 -4.99 22.14 -14.46
CA VAL A 269 -6.18 21.30 -14.61
C VAL A 269 -6.61 20.76 -13.25
N TYR A 270 -7.86 21.04 -12.91
CA TYR A 270 -8.45 20.45 -11.71
C TYR A 270 -8.53 18.93 -11.83
N SER A 271 -8.04 18.25 -10.83
CA SER A 271 -8.11 16.80 -10.70
C SER A 271 -8.55 16.38 -9.31
N ALA A 272 -9.75 15.83 -9.20
CA ALA A 272 -10.26 15.27 -7.96
C ALA A 272 -9.42 14.06 -7.47
N LEU A 273 -8.71 13.39 -8.37
CA LEU A 273 -7.83 12.27 -8.04
C LEU A 273 -6.76 12.67 -7.01
N HIS A 274 -6.24 13.90 -7.08
CA HIS A 274 -5.19 14.41 -6.18
C HIS A 274 -5.66 14.61 -4.72
N THR A 275 -6.96 14.55 -4.45
CA THR A 275 -7.52 14.61 -3.08
C THR A 275 -7.93 13.24 -2.54
N ARG A 276 -7.74 12.19 -3.32
CA ARG A 276 -8.20 10.83 -3.00
C ARG A 276 -7.03 9.91 -2.69
N SER A 277 -7.23 8.99 -1.76
CA SER A 277 -6.24 7.95 -1.43
C SER A 277 -5.89 7.07 -2.63
N ASP A 278 -6.80 6.94 -3.60
CA ASP A 278 -6.60 6.21 -4.86
C ASP A 278 -5.34 6.68 -5.62
N PHE A 279 -5.00 7.97 -5.49
CA PHE A 279 -3.78 8.52 -6.08
C PHE A 279 -2.54 7.82 -5.51
N CYS A 280 -2.47 7.73 -4.18
CA CYS A 280 -1.36 7.08 -3.48
C CYS A 280 -1.34 5.57 -3.71
N GLY A 281 -2.54 4.95 -3.77
CA GLY A 281 -2.73 3.52 -4.00
C GLY A 281 -2.18 3.02 -5.33
N THR A 282 -1.96 3.90 -6.32
CA THR A 282 -1.32 3.47 -7.58
C THR A 282 0.08 2.91 -7.34
N CYS A 283 0.86 3.46 -6.40
CA CYS A 283 2.23 3.05 -6.08
C CYS A 283 2.34 2.34 -4.72
N HIS A 284 1.54 2.78 -3.70
CA HIS A 284 1.54 2.19 -2.36
C HIS A 284 0.57 1.01 -2.22
N ASN A 285 0.58 0.16 -3.24
CA ASN A 285 -0.09 -1.13 -3.28
C ASN A 285 0.65 -1.97 -4.32
N VAL A 286 1.37 -3.00 -3.88
CA VAL A 286 2.32 -3.71 -4.72
C VAL A 286 2.00 -5.19 -4.72
N THR A 287 1.70 -5.70 -5.91
CA THR A 287 1.48 -7.12 -6.18
C THR A 287 2.65 -7.64 -7.02
N HIS A 288 3.29 -8.72 -6.59
CA HIS A 288 4.41 -9.28 -7.35
C HIS A 288 3.97 -9.66 -8.76
N PRO A 289 4.65 -9.19 -9.83
CA PRO A 289 4.12 -9.23 -11.19
C PRO A 289 4.05 -10.64 -11.79
N PHE A 290 4.77 -11.60 -11.24
CA PHE A 290 4.84 -12.96 -11.76
C PHE A 290 4.20 -14.01 -10.85
N SER A 291 4.25 -13.82 -9.53
CA SER A 291 3.64 -14.75 -8.56
C SER A 291 2.28 -14.29 -8.05
N SER A 292 1.91 -13.04 -8.29
CA SER A 292 0.67 -12.43 -7.79
C SER A 292 0.58 -12.34 -6.26
N VAL A 293 1.68 -12.55 -5.53
CA VAL A 293 1.70 -12.36 -4.09
C VAL A 293 1.62 -10.85 -3.75
N ALA A 294 0.82 -10.52 -2.75
CA ALA A 294 0.68 -9.17 -2.27
C ALA A 294 1.91 -8.78 -1.43
N VAL A 295 2.83 -8.02 -2.02
CA VAL A 295 4.10 -7.63 -1.39
C VAL A 295 3.89 -6.45 -0.45
N GLU A 296 3.19 -5.40 -0.89
CA GLU A 296 2.84 -4.25 -0.08
C GLU A 296 1.35 -3.94 -0.27
N ARG A 297 0.62 -3.72 0.84
CA ARG A 297 -0.84 -3.55 0.81
C ARG A 297 -1.30 -2.31 1.58
N THR A 298 -0.47 -1.28 1.68
CA THR A 298 -0.76 -0.08 2.47
C THR A 298 -2.10 0.57 2.09
N TYR A 299 -2.38 0.66 0.78
CA TYR A 299 -3.66 1.20 0.31
C TYR A 299 -4.85 0.30 0.68
N ASP A 300 -4.75 -1.02 0.45
CA ASP A 300 -5.86 -1.94 0.74
C ASP A 300 -6.10 -2.02 2.26
N GLU A 301 -5.03 -2.04 3.07
CA GLU A 301 -5.11 -2.00 4.53
C GLU A 301 -5.87 -0.74 5.02
N TRP A 302 -5.61 0.41 4.38
CA TRP A 302 -6.36 1.64 4.63
C TRP A 302 -7.80 1.54 4.12
N GLN A 303 -8.03 1.01 2.93
CA GLN A 303 -9.36 0.90 2.34
C GLN A 303 -10.29 0.03 3.19
N GLU A 304 -9.78 -1.02 3.81
CA GLU A 304 -10.50 -1.92 4.71
C GLU A 304 -10.69 -1.34 6.12
N SER A 305 -10.13 -0.17 6.42
CA SER A 305 -10.13 0.44 7.75
C SER A 305 -11.31 1.38 7.97
N THR A 306 -11.59 1.68 9.24
CA THR A 306 -12.55 2.71 9.63
C THR A 306 -12.16 4.12 9.17
N TYR A 307 -10.90 4.36 8.84
CA TYR A 307 -10.44 5.65 8.33
C TYR A 307 -11.00 5.91 6.93
N SER A 308 -10.98 4.91 6.06
CA SER A 308 -11.60 4.99 4.72
C SER A 308 -13.11 5.24 4.81
N LEU A 309 -13.80 4.55 5.73
CA LEU A 309 -15.25 4.73 5.95
C LEU A 309 -15.63 6.14 6.44
N ASN A 310 -14.70 6.86 7.04
CA ASN A 310 -14.88 8.24 7.53
C ASN A 310 -14.22 9.29 6.64
N ASP A 311 -13.92 8.98 5.39
CA ASP A 311 -13.28 9.87 4.42
C ASP A 311 -11.95 10.49 4.87
N ILE A 312 -11.25 9.83 5.81
CA ILE A 312 -9.91 10.23 6.24
C ILE A 312 -8.91 9.63 5.25
N THR A 313 -8.45 10.45 4.32
CA THR A 313 -7.58 10.04 3.22
C THR A 313 -6.10 9.94 3.65
N CYS A 314 -5.26 9.35 2.80
CA CYS A 314 -3.80 9.35 2.98
C CYS A 314 -3.27 10.77 3.14
N GLN A 315 -3.77 11.71 2.31
CA GLN A 315 -3.38 13.11 2.35
C GLN A 315 -3.73 13.79 3.69
N SER A 316 -4.79 13.37 4.36
CA SER A 316 -5.21 13.95 5.65
C SER A 316 -4.13 13.84 6.72
N CYS A 317 -3.33 12.76 6.70
CA CYS A 317 -2.25 12.52 7.67
C CYS A 317 -0.85 12.82 7.10
N HIS A 318 -0.59 12.43 5.84
CA HIS A 318 0.73 12.54 5.23
C HIS A 318 0.98 13.88 4.52
N MET A 319 -0.09 14.65 4.26
CA MET A 319 -0.06 15.98 3.63
C MET A 319 -0.97 16.97 4.39
N PRO A 320 -0.88 17.09 5.73
CA PRO A 320 -1.79 17.96 6.48
C PRO A 320 -1.72 19.40 5.98
N GLY A 321 -2.86 20.08 6.00
CA GLY A 321 -2.95 21.46 5.56
C GLY A 321 -2.19 22.43 6.46
N PHE A 322 -1.63 23.48 5.87
CA PHE A 322 -1.07 24.63 6.58
C PHE A 322 -1.60 25.94 5.97
N LYS A 323 -1.66 26.99 6.78
CA LYS A 323 -1.99 28.32 6.30
C LYS A 323 -0.80 28.95 5.59
N GLY A 324 -1.00 29.43 4.34
CA GLY A 324 0.07 30.06 3.58
C GLY A 324 -0.20 30.13 2.09
N LYS A 325 0.85 30.32 1.31
CA LYS A 325 0.81 30.40 -0.15
C LYS A 325 1.32 29.14 -0.79
N ALA A 326 0.63 28.64 -1.80
CA ALA A 326 1.12 27.53 -2.62
C ALA A 326 2.29 27.96 -3.53
N ALA A 327 2.28 29.24 -3.99
CA ALA A 327 3.35 29.84 -4.76
C ALA A 327 3.56 31.28 -4.27
N ILE A 328 4.79 31.81 -4.39
CA ILE A 328 5.13 33.15 -3.88
C ILE A 328 4.25 34.26 -4.46
N MET A 329 3.84 34.14 -5.73
CA MET A 329 2.93 35.09 -6.39
C MET A 329 1.45 34.74 -6.23
N GLY A 330 1.15 33.60 -5.60
CA GLY A 330 -0.22 33.14 -5.38
C GLY A 330 -0.92 33.80 -4.20
N PRO A 331 -2.25 33.63 -4.07
CA PRO A 331 -2.99 34.10 -2.93
C PRO A 331 -2.61 33.33 -1.66
N GLU A 332 -2.75 33.99 -0.52
CA GLU A 332 -2.73 33.32 0.78
C GLU A 332 -4.00 32.47 0.94
N ARG A 333 -3.85 31.28 1.52
CA ARG A 333 -4.92 30.30 1.70
C ARG A 333 -4.96 29.79 3.12
N GLU A 334 -6.13 29.53 3.65
CA GLU A 334 -6.32 28.95 4.97
C GLU A 334 -5.77 27.51 5.05
N SER A 335 -5.73 26.81 3.91
CA SER A 335 -5.17 25.45 3.85
C SER A 335 -4.47 25.20 2.52
N VAL A 336 -3.19 24.97 2.58
CA VAL A 336 -2.34 24.43 1.50
C VAL A 336 -1.86 23.05 1.96
N ALA A 337 -2.01 22.02 1.13
CA ALA A 337 -1.52 20.69 1.45
C ALA A 337 0.00 20.70 1.61
N SER A 338 0.51 20.19 2.72
CA SER A 338 1.95 20.05 2.90
C SER A 338 2.52 18.91 2.06
N HIS A 339 3.79 19.00 1.70
CA HIS A 339 4.47 18.03 0.86
C HIS A 339 5.62 17.34 1.60
N TRP A 340 5.51 17.20 2.91
CA TRP A 340 6.47 16.47 3.72
C TRP A 340 6.43 14.96 3.50
N PHE A 341 5.26 14.44 3.12
CA PHE A 341 5.04 13.00 2.93
C PHE A 341 5.63 12.16 4.07
N SER A 342 5.49 12.66 5.30
CA SER A 342 6.11 12.04 6.48
C SER A 342 5.65 10.59 6.60
N GLY A 343 6.61 9.68 6.74
CA GLY A 343 6.40 8.26 6.96
C GLY A 343 7.25 7.76 8.12
N ALA A 344 7.79 6.55 8.01
CA ALA A 344 8.52 5.89 9.08
C ALA A 344 10.05 5.85 8.88
N ASN A 345 10.60 6.45 7.83
CA ASN A 345 12.04 6.38 7.49
C ASN A 345 12.89 7.49 8.16
N ALA A 346 12.67 7.74 9.46
CA ALA A 346 13.42 8.77 10.20
C ALA A 346 14.93 8.57 10.11
N MET A 347 15.40 7.32 10.29
CA MET A 347 16.81 6.98 10.27
C MET A 347 17.46 7.28 8.91
N MET A 348 16.82 6.87 7.80
CA MET A 348 17.37 7.10 6.48
C MET A 348 17.38 8.59 6.10
N LEU A 349 16.33 9.33 6.46
CA LEU A 349 16.30 10.79 6.29
C LEU A 349 17.43 11.48 7.05
N ASN A 350 17.70 11.03 8.27
CA ASN A 350 18.83 11.54 9.05
C ASN A 350 20.17 11.21 8.37
N HIS A 351 20.35 9.98 7.92
CA HIS A 351 21.54 9.57 7.19
C HIS A 351 21.78 10.38 5.90
N LEU A 352 20.70 10.76 5.20
CA LEU A 352 20.74 11.59 4.00
C LEU A 352 20.79 13.10 4.30
N GLY A 353 20.99 13.52 5.56
CA GLY A 353 21.07 14.92 5.97
C GLY A 353 19.75 15.69 5.92
N GLN A 354 18.61 14.98 5.92
CA GLN A 354 17.26 15.56 5.89
C GLN A 354 16.66 15.64 7.30
N GLU A 355 17.27 16.43 8.18
CA GLU A 355 16.96 16.47 9.61
C GLU A 355 15.49 16.83 9.91
N GLU A 356 14.92 17.82 9.20
CA GLU A 356 13.53 18.23 9.42
C GLU A 356 12.56 17.10 9.02
N GLY A 357 12.80 16.45 7.89
CA GLY A 357 12.05 15.26 7.45
C GLY A 357 12.16 14.12 8.46
N ALA A 358 13.38 13.85 8.96
CA ALA A 358 13.64 12.84 9.98
C ALA A 358 12.87 13.12 11.30
N GLN A 359 12.87 14.38 11.76
CA GLN A 359 12.13 14.75 12.97
C GLN A 359 10.61 14.57 12.79
N ARG A 360 10.07 14.93 11.62
CA ARG A 360 8.65 14.72 11.30
C ARG A 360 8.28 13.24 11.26
N ALA A 361 9.16 12.40 10.71
CA ALA A 361 8.97 10.95 10.71
C ALA A 361 8.98 10.37 12.14
N ARG A 362 9.90 10.80 13.01
CA ARG A 362 9.88 10.44 14.45
C ARG A 362 8.58 10.86 15.12
N ASN A 363 8.11 12.08 14.87
CA ASN A 363 6.84 12.58 15.43
C ASN A 363 5.62 11.79 14.92
N MET A 364 5.65 11.29 13.69
CA MET A 364 4.59 10.43 13.16
C MET A 364 4.61 9.05 13.81
N LEU A 365 5.77 8.43 13.94
CA LEU A 365 5.95 7.15 14.62
C LEU A 365 5.48 7.22 16.09
N ALA A 366 5.81 8.30 16.81
CA ALA A 366 5.41 8.49 18.21
C ALA A 366 3.89 8.63 18.42
N ARG A 367 3.13 8.89 17.35
CA ARG A 367 1.66 8.98 17.39
C ARG A 367 0.96 7.76 16.82
N ALA A 368 1.71 6.85 16.17
CA ALA A 368 1.15 5.71 15.49
C ALA A 368 0.77 4.58 16.44
N GLY A 369 1.62 4.29 17.42
CA GLY A 369 1.46 3.18 18.35
C GLY A 369 1.47 3.62 19.81
N GLU A 370 0.79 2.85 20.64
CA GLU A 370 0.79 2.99 22.10
C GLU A 370 1.18 1.67 22.75
N ILE A 371 1.87 1.72 23.90
CA ILE A 371 2.25 0.55 24.67
C ILE A 371 1.81 0.73 26.13
N THR A 372 1.16 -0.28 26.70
CA THR A 372 0.66 -0.28 28.08
C THR A 372 0.86 -1.65 28.73
N PHE A 373 0.93 -1.68 30.05
CA PHE A 373 0.75 -2.93 30.77
C PHE A 373 -0.75 -3.25 30.86
N GLU A 374 -1.17 -4.41 30.35
CA GLU A 374 -2.56 -4.84 30.41
C GLU A 374 -2.88 -5.46 31.77
N GLN A 375 -1.98 -6.27 32.29
CA GLN A 375 -2.09 -6.84 33.63
C GLN A 375 -0.74 -6.82 34.34
N LEU A 376 -0.73 -6.22 35.51
CA LEU A 376 0.41 -6.27 36.42
C LEU A 376 -0.03 -6.89 37.75
N PRO A 377 0.75 -7.80 38.33
CA PRO A 377 0.48 -8.28 39.69
C PRO A 377 0.63 -7.15 40.69
N ALA A 378 -0.19 -7.13 41.74
CA ALA A 378 -0.11 -6.15 42.81
C ALA A 378 1.24 -6.21 43.55
N ALA A 379 1.87 -7.38 43.61
CA ALA A 379 3.22 -7.64 44.07
C ALA A 379 3.79 -8.84 43.35
N ILE A 380 5.09 -8.81 43.09
CA ILE A 380 5.89 -9.93 42.57
C ILE A 380 6.56 -10.66 43.71
N VAL A 381 6.71 -11.99 43.61
CA VAL A 381 7.28 -12.79 44.68
C VAL A 381 8.67 -13.28 44.28
N ALA A 382 9.68 -13.00 45.12
CA ALA A 382 11.04 -13.48 44.93
C ALA A 382 11.09 -15.05 44.94
N GLY A 383 11.87 -15.63 44.06
CA GLY A 383 11.98 -17.08 43.89
C GLY A 383 10.84 -17.74 43.10
N GLN A 384 9.91 -16.96 42.55
CA GLN A 384 8.76 -17.45 41.78
C GLN A 384 8.81 -16.99 40.33
N TYR A 385 8.14 -17.77 39.44
CA TYR A 385 7.81 -17.28 38.12
C TYR A 385 6.70 -16.25 38.19
N THR A 386 6.84 -15.21 37.39
CA THR A 386 5.79 -14.21 37.19
C THR A 386 5.56 -13.98 35.70
N SER A 387 4.35 -13.60 35.35
CA SER A 387 3.99 -13.22 33.98
C SER A 387 3.47 -11.79 33.96
N VAL A 388 3.84 -11.06 32.90
CA VAL A 388 3.42 -9.69 32.64
C VAL A 388 2.89 -9.61 31.22
N ALA A 389 1.69 -9.05 31.06
CA ALA A 389 1.09 -8.81 29.76
C ALA A 389 1.30 -7.35 29.35
N VAL A 390 1.91 -7.18 28.17
CA VAL A 390 2.16 -5.89 27.54
C VAL A 390 1.31 -5.77 26.29
N LYS A 391 0.49 -4.74 26.23
CA LYS A 391 -0.41 -4.46 25.09
C LYS A 391 0.19 -3.38 24.22
N VAL A 392 0.22 -3.66 22.91
CA VAL A 392 0.59 -2.69 21.87
C VAL A 392 -0.64 -2.41 21.01
N SER A 393 -1.00 -1.14 20.86
CA SER A 393 -2.18 -0.70 20.10
C SER A 393 -1.78 0.17 18.92
N ASN A 394 -2.39 -0.06 17.77
CA ASN A 394 -2.34 0.84 16.62
C ASN A 394 -3.39 1.95 16.81
N VAL A 395 -3.01 3.07 17.38
CA VAL A 395 -3.92 4.18 17.71
C VAL A 395 -3.99 5.24 16.63
N GLY A 396 -2.94 5.41 15.82
CA GLY A 396 -2.78 6.53 14.92
C GLY A 396 -2.62 6.19 13.43
N ALA A 397 -2.23 4.96 13.07
CA ALA A 397 -2.08 4.59 11.67
C ALA A 397 -3.40 4.08 11.08
N GLY A 398 -3.75 4.59 9.90
CA GLY A 398 -4.96 4.18 9.15
C GLY A 398 -4.77 2.90 8.34
N HIS A 399 -3.64 2.25 8.46
CA HIS A 399 -3.23 1.00 7.83
C HIS A 399 -2.59 0.10 8.88
N LYS A 400 -2.19 -1.11 8.53
CA LYS A 400 -1.46 -1.98 9.47
C LYS A 400 -0.17 -1.31 9.96
N LEU A 401 0.26 -1.67 11.14
CA LEU A 401 1.46 -1.15 11.76
C LEU A 401 2.42 -2.30 12.10
N PRO A 402 3.65 -2.31 11.56
CA PRO A 402 4.18 -1.42 10.51
C PRO A 402 3.60 -1.71 9.11
N THR A 403 3.87 -0.85 8.13
CA THR A 403 3.50 -1.03 6.72
C THR A 403 4.66 -0.61 5.79
N GLY A 404 4.51 -0.82 4.48
CA GLY A 404 5.52 -0.54 3.47
C GLY A 404 6.32 -1.78 3.10
N PHE A 405 7.61 -1.64 2.80
CA PHE A 405 8.48 -2.76 2.39
C PHE A 405 8.50 -3.87 3.46
N PRO A 406 7.92 -5.04 3.17
CA PRO A 406 7.48 -5.96 4.22
C PRO A 406 8.63 -6.59 5.01
N GLU A 407 9.70 -7.03 4.36
CA GLU A 407 10.81 -7.71 5.01
C GLU A 407 11.64 -6.77 5.88
N GLY A 408 11.70 -5.49 5.50
CA GLY A 408 12.48 -4.49 6.21
C GLY A 408 11.80 -4.00 7.47
N ARG A 409 10.51 -3.67 7.36
CA ARG A 409 9.78 -2.96 8.42
C ARG A 409 9.51 -3.86 9.61
N GLU A 410 10.07 -3.52 10.76
CA GLU A 410 9.89 -4.28 11.99
C GLU A 410 9.62 -3.36 13.17
N MET A 411 8.58 -3.66 13.94
CA MET A 411 8.33 -3.17 15.29
C MET A 411 8.54 -4.32 16.28
N TRP A 412 8.95 -4.00 17.51
CA TRP A 412 9.05 -5.00 18.56
C TRP A 412 8.95 -4.39 19.94
N ILE A 413 8.68 -5.26 20.92
CA ILE A 413 8.70 -4.91 22.34
C ILE A 413 10.08 -5.25 22.90
N ASP A 414 10.77 -4.27 23.48
CA ASP A 414 11.94 -4.48 24.34
C ASP A 414 11.46 -4.38 25.80
N PHE A 415 11.23 -5.53 26.42
CA PHE A 415 10.77 -5.62 27.79
C PHE A 415 11.93 -5.92 28.74
N ARG A 416 12.04 -5.10 29.80
CA ARG A 416 13.12 -5.17 30.76
C ARG A 416 12.61 -5.05 32.20
N VAL A 417 13.22 -5.82 33.11
CA VAL A 417 12.97 -5.77 34.55
C VAL A 417 14.25 -5.51 35.29
N LEU A 418 14.28 -4.43 36.09
CA LEU A 418 15.38 -4.10 36.98
C LEU A 418 14.94 -4.24 38.44
N ASP A 419 15.86 -4.66 39.32
CA ASP A 419 15.65 -4.59 40.75
C ASP A 419 16.02 -3.18 41.29
N ALA A 420 15.78 -2.94 42.57
CA ALA A 420 16.04 -1.62 43.20
C ALA A 420 17.52 -1.22 43.23
N THR A 421 18.43 -2.18 42.99
CA THR A 421 19.88 -1.90 42.88
C THR A 421 20.27 -1.53 41.43
N GLY A 422 19.35 -1.62 40.48
CA GLY A 422 19.60 -1.42 39.05
C GLY A 422 20.10 -2.66 38.34
N ARG A 423 20.14 -3.84 39.01
CA ARG A 423 20.49 -5.13 38.38
C ARG A 423 19.37 -5.58 37.43
N GLU A 424 19.75 -5.92 36.21
CA GLU A 424 18.81 -6.50 35.25
C GLU A 424 18.46 -7.94 35.68
N ILE A 425 17.17 -8.17 35.94
CA ILE A 425 16.60 -9.47 36.31
C ILE A 425 16.16 -10.23 35.07
N TYR A 426 15.60 -9.50 34.13
CA TYR A 426 15.07 -10.08 32.89
C TYR A 426 15.10 -9.06 31.77
N ARG A 427 15.38 -9.52 30.57
CA ARG A 427 15.19 -8.75 29.34
C ARG A 427 14.87 -9.65 28.17
N LEU A 428 13.94 -9.23 27.31
CA LEU A 428 13.63 -9.85 26.03
C LEU A 428 13.29 -8.73 25.05
N GLY A 429 13.93 -8.75 23.86
CA GLY A 429 13.77 -7.72 22.83
C GLY A 429 15.04 -6.90 22.59
N SER A 430 16.19 -7.35 23.13
CA SER A 430 17.49 -6.76 22.85
C SER A 430 17.91 -7.04 21.39
N ILE A 431 18.90 -6.26 20.92
CA ILE A 431 19.52 -6.51 19.61
C ILE A 431 20.75 -7.37 19.79
N LYS A 432 20.81 -8.48 19.02
CA LYS A 432 21.96 -9.39 18.95
C LYS A 432 22.34 -9.60 17.48
N ASP A 433 23.61 -9.44 17.16
CA ASP A 433 24.15 -9.62 15.80
C ASP A 433 23.38 -8.83 14.73
N GLY A 434 22.99 -7.60 15.07
CA GLY A 434 22.28 -6.67 14.19
C GLY A 434 20.82 -7.05 13.86
N LYS A 435 20.22 -7.97 14.63
CA LYS A 435 18.80 -8.35 14.56
C LYS A 435 18.19 -8.36 15.97
N THR A 436 16.85 -8.33 16.04
CA THR A 436 16.14 -8.65 17.29
C THR A 436 16.47 -10.07 17.73
N GLU A 437 16.66 -10.29 19.03
CA GLU A 437 16.98 -11.63 19.55
C GLU A 437 15.82 -12.63 19.32
N VAL A 438 16.15 -13.90 19.37
CA VAL A 438 15.18 -14.99 19.19
C VAL A 438 14.07 -14.90 20.25
N ASN A 439 12.84 -15.18 19.87
CA ASN A 439 11.62 -15.09 20.68
C ASN A 439 11.18 -13.66 21.05
N THR A 440 11.82 -12.62 20.52
CA THR A 440 11.31 -11.25 20.64
C THR A 440 9.88 -11.15 20.11
N ARG A 441 8.97 -10.51 20.87
CA ARG A 441 7.65 -10.16 20.35
C ARG A 441 7.80 -9.04 19.34
N ASN A 442 7.84 -9.40 18.07
CA ASN A 442 7.94 -8.47 16.96
C ASN A 442 6.65 -8.47 16.12
N PHE A 443 6.52 -7.44 15.27
CA PHE A 443 5.41 -7.21 14.35
C PHE A 443 5.99 -6.93 12.97
N LYS A 444 5.75 -7.84 12.03
CA LYS A 444 6.22 -7.75 10.64
C LYS A 444 5.50 -8.74 9.74
N VAL A 445 5.75 -8.65 8.44
CA VAL A 445 5.40 -9.68 7.47
C VAL A 445 6.60 -10.57 7.23
N HIS A 446 6.38 -11.86 7.07
CA HIS A 446 7.37 -12.80 6.55
C HIS A 446 6.89 -13.34 5.21
N ILE A 447 7.68 -13.14 4.17
CA ILE A 447 7.44 -13.70 2.83
C ILE A 447 8.31 -14.92 2.59
N GLY A 448 7.87 -15.76 1.68
CA GLY A 448 8.57 -16.99 1.32
C GLY A 448 8.69 -17.20 -0.18
N ASP A 449 9.67 -18.03 -0.55
CA ASP A 449 9.85 -18.51 -1.91
C ASP A 449 8.86 -19.64 -2.26
N LYS A 450 8.97 -20.18 -3.48
CA LYS A 450 8.12 -21.28 -3.97
C LYS A 450 8.18 -22.57 -3.14
N ASP A 451 9.25 -22.77 -2.39
CA ASP A 451 9.49 -23.95 -1.56
C ASP A 451 9.12 -23.72 -0.08
N GLY A 452 8.65 -22.51 0.26
CA GLY A 452 8.26 -22.13 1.62
C GLY A 452 9.44 -21.67 2.49
N ASN A 453 10.61 -21.43 1.92
CA ASN A 453 11.75 -20.90 2.67
C ASN A 453 11.54 -19.40 2.90
N PRO A 454 11.82 -18.89 4.12
CA PRO A 454 11.77 -17.47 4.41
C PRO A 454 12.76 -16.69 3.54
N LEU A 455 12.31 -15.54 3.04
CA LEU A 455 13.14 -14.57 2.32
C LEU A 455 13.52 -13.43 3.27
N ASP A 456 14.77 -13.03 3.27
CA ASP A 456 15.23 -11.87 4.06
C ASP A 456 15.00 -10.55 3.30
N VAL A 457 15.28 -10.52 1.99
CA VAL A 457 15.18 -9.31 1.16
C VAL A 457 14.86 -9.59 -0.31
N GLU A 458 14.88 -10.83 -0.71
CA GLU A 458 14.73 -11.24 -2.11
C GLU A 458 13.26 -11.21 -2.54
N VAL A 459 12.61 -10.05 -2.37
CA VAL A 459 11.18 -9.83 -2.70
C VAL A 459 10.83 -10.24 -4.14
N TRP A 460 11.81 -10.22 -5.05
CA TRP A 460 11.62 -10.69 -6.42
C TRP A 460 11.45 -12.22 -6.55
N ASN A 461 11.71 -12.98 -5.50
CA ASN A 461 11.47 -14.41 -5.40
C ASN A 461 10.20 -14.75 -4.59
N ALA A 462 9.49 -13.73 -4.09
CA ALA A 462 8.33 -13.93 -3.24
C ALA A 462 7.18 -14.60 -3.99
N THR A 463 6.65 -15.68 -3.42
CA THR A 463 5.51 -16.43 -3.97
C THR A 463 4.41 -16.65 -2.95
N GLN A 464 4.66 -16.38 -1.68
CA GLN A 464 3.69 -16.57 -0.60
C GLN A 464 4.00 -15.69 0.60
N ILE A 465 2.98 -15.42 1.40
CA ILE A 465 3.09 -14.82 2.73
C ILE A 465 3.14 -15.98 3.75
N LEU A 466 4.24 -16.09 4.48
CA LEU A 466 4.42 -17.12 5.50
C LEU A 466 3.70 -16.75 6.80
N SER A 467 3.76 -15.48 7.18
CA SER A 467 3.03 -14.93 8.32
C SER A 467 2.89 -13.42 8.24
N ASP A 468 1.84 -12.88 8.84
CA ASP A 468 1.62 -11.45 9.01
C ASP A 468 0.97 -11.21 10.38
N ASN A 469 1.77 -10.74 11.34
CA ASN A 469 1.34 -10.45 12.70
C ASN A 469 1.32 -8.94 12.98
N ARG A 470 1.25 -8.11 11.95
CA ARG A 470 1.14 -6.65 12.07
C ARG A 470 -0.22 -6.25 12.66
N ILE A 471 -0.24 -5.12 13.34
CA ILE A 471 -1.41 -4.67 14.09
C ILE A 471 -2.36 -3.89 13.16
N LEU A 472 -3.60 -4.33 13.06
CA LEU A 472 -4.66 -3.68 12.29
C LEU A 472 -4.94 -2.25 12.78
N PRO A 473 -5.45 -1.35 11.92
CA PRO A 473 -5.95 -0.03 12.34
C PRO A 473 -6.95 -0.14 13.50
N LYS A 474 -6.70 0.62 14.57
CA LYS A 474 -7.49 0.57 15.82
C LYS A 474 -7.47 -0.78 16.55
N GLY A 475 -6.65 -1.72 16.06
CA GLY A 475 -6.42 -3.02 16.71
C GLY A 475 -5.31 -2.96 17.74
N TYR A 476 -5.12 -4.08 18.43
CA TYR A 476 -4.04 -4.26 19.39
C TYR A 476 -3.55 -5.72 19.36
N ASP A 477 -2.39 -5.91 19.98
CA ASP A 477 -1.80 -7.22 20.26
C ASP A 477 -1.27 -7.25 21.70
N ILE A 478 -1.22 -8.44 22.31
CA ILE A 478 -0.72 -8.63 23.67
C ILE A 478 0.47 -9.59 23.64
N GLY A 479 1.62 -9.10 24.11
CA GLY A 479 2.80 -9.91 24.37
C GLY A 479 2.86 -10.35 25.83
N GLU A 480 3.04 -11.65 26.08
CA GLU A 480 3.23 -12.18 27.42
C GLU A 480 4.72 -12.44 27.69
N PHE A 481 5.19 -11.98 28.84
CA PHE A 481 6.57 -12.13 29.30
C PHE A 481 6.59 -12.86 30.62
N SER A 482 7.16 -14.07 30.63
CA SER A 482 7.26 -14.91 31.83
C SER A 482 8.72 -15.06 32.21
N PHE A 483 9.04 -14.79 33.46
CA PHE A 483 10.41 -14.86 33.97
C PHE A 483 10.47 -15.31 35.42
N LEU A 484 11.58 -15.94 35.81
CA LEU A 484 11.89 -16.30 37.18
C LEU A 484 12.49 -15.08 37.90
N VAL A 485 11.93 -14.68 39.02
CA VAL A 485 12.49 -13.64 39.88
C VAL A 485 13.51 -14.24 40.81
N PRO A 486 14.78 -13.78 40.81
CA PRO A 486 15.79 -14.30 41.76
C PRO A 486 15.39 -14.14 43.22
N THR A 487 15.75 -15.09 44.07
CA THR A 487 15.47 -15.06 45.51
C THR A 487 16.17 -13.91 46.22
N ASP A 488 17.27 -13.44 45.67
CA ASP A 488 18.11 -12.34 46.15
C ASP A 488 17.82 -10.99 45.52
N ALA A 489 16.76 -10.90 44.71
CA ALA A 489 16.31 -9.66 44.12
C ALA A 489 15.89 -8.65 45.21
N VAL A 490 16.17 -7.38 44.97
CA VAL A 490 15.85 -6.27 45.91
C VAL A 490 14.69 -5.47 45.34
N GLY A 491 13.57 -5.40 46.07
CA GLY A 491 12.38 -4.63 45.66
C GLY A 491 12.47 -3.13 45.96
N PRO A 492 11.64 -2.31 45.27
CA PRO A 492 10.68 -2.69 44.27
C PRO A 492 11.33 -3.03 42.91
N LEU A 493 10.63 -3.79 42.07
CA LEU A 493 11.06 -4.06 40.70
C LEU A 493 10.55 -2.95 39.77
N THR A 494 11.43 -2.50 38.87
CA THR A 494 11.06 -1.55 37.80
C THR A 494 10.90 -2.32 36.49
N LEU A 495 9.69 -2.36 35.96
CA LEU A 495 9.33 -2.97 34.69
C LEU A 495 9.24 -1.87 33.63
N THR A 496 9.93 -2.06 32.52
CA THR A 496 9.92 -1.13 31.38
C THR A 496 9.63 -1.89 30.11
N ALA A 497 8.70 -1.38 29.31
CA ALA A 497 8.45 -1.88 27.97
C ALA A 497 8.57 -0.73 26.98
N ASP A 498 9.47 -0.87 26.02
CA ASP A 498 9.68 0.04 24.90
C ASP A 498 9.08 -0.58 23.63
N LEU A 499 8.25 0.18 22.92
CA LEU A 499 7.85 -0.15 21.56
C LEU A 499 8.85 0.48 20.59
N ASN A 500 9.64 -0.35 19.98
CA ASN A 500 10.71 0.03 19.07
C ASN A 500 10.34 -0.21 17.62
N TYR A 501 10.98 0.55 16.73
CA TYR A 501 10.85 0.44 15.29
C TYR A 501 12.19 0.69 14.60
N TRP A 502 12.45 -0.06 13.53
CA TRP A 502 13.44 0.27 12.50
C TRP A 502 12.92 0.02 11.09
N PRO A 503 13.41 0.74 10.08
CA PRO A 503 12.98 0.52 8.69
C PRO A 503 13.58 -0.76 8.10
N PHE A 504 14.70 -1.23 8.66
CA PHE A 504 15.39 -2.49 8.36
C PHE A 504 16.45 -2.76 9.45
N SER A 505 16.86 -4.01 9.59
CA SER A 505 17.85 -4.41 10.58
C SER A 505 19.26 -3.95 10.22
N GLN A 506 20.14 -3.76 11.22
CA GLN A 506 21.56 -3.49 10.98
C GLN A 506 22.21 -4.58 10.13
N LYS A 507 21.86 -5.87 10.40
CA LYS A 507 22.38 -6.99 9.60
C LYS A 507 22.04 -6.84 8.12
N LEU A 508 20.82 -6.36 7.80
CA LEU A 508 20.43 -6.12 6.41
C LEU A 508 21.24 -4.97 5.79
N ALA A 509 21.40 -3.86 6.51
CA ALA A 509 22.21 -2.74 6.05
C ALA A 509 23.65 -3.17 5.75
N ASP A 510 24.25 -3.92 6.65
CA ASP A 510 25.62 -4.45 6.51
C ASP A 510 25.76 -5.42 5.31
N TYR A 511 24.72 -6.25 5.10
CA TYR A 511 24.69 -7.18 3.96
C TYR A 511 24.59 -6.47 2.60
N LEU A 512 23.79 -5.41 2.53
CA LEU A 512 23.53 -4.69 1.28
C LEU A 512 24.62 -3.69 0.93
N LEU A 513 25.09 -2.93 1.92
CA LEU A 513 25.96 -1.76 1.73
C LEU A 513 27.41 -2.03 2.14
N GLY A 514 27.64 -3.09 2.90
CA GLY A 514 28.89 -3.38 3.57
C GLY A 514 28.88 -2.95 5.03
N LYS A 515 29.66 -3.64 5.84
CA LYS A 515 29.71 -3.45 7.29
C LYS A 515 30.07 -1.99 7.66
N ASP A 516 29.35 -1.45 8.64
CA ASP A 516 29.55 -0.12 9.23
C ASP A 516 29.39 1.07 8.24
N LYS A 517 28.78 0.86 7.06
CA LYS A 517 28.51 1.94 6.10
C LYS A 517 27.32 2.79 6.49
N VAL A 518 26.32 2.20 7.11
CA VAL A 518 25.12 2.88 7.62
C VAL A 518 24.82 2.37 9.01
N GLN A 519 24.75 3.27 9.98
CA GLN A 519 24.32 2.95 11.34
C GLN A 519 22.79 3.02 11.41
N VAL A 520 22.13 1.90 11.67
CA VAL A 520 20.68 1.83 11.78
C VAL A 520 20.23 2.29 13.17
N GLU A 521 19.65 3.47 13.25
CA GLU A 521 19.06 4.00 14.47
C GLU A 521 17.70 3.34 14.75
N ILE A 522 17.49 2.91 16.00
CA ILE A 522 16.20 2.43 16.49
C ILE A 522 15.37 3.64 16.90
N THR A 523 14.15 3.74 16.39
CA THR A 523 13.19 4.76 16.83
C THR A 523 12.29 4.15 17.89
N ARG A 524 12.38 4.65 19.12
CA ARG A 524 11.41 4.32 20.17
C ARG A 524 10.11 5.06 19.89
N MET A 525 9.04 4.32 19.59
CA MET A 525 7.71 4.85 19.28
C MET A 525 6.93 5.23 20.54
N ALA A 526 6.98 4.37 21.55
CA ALA A 526 6.28 4.56 22.81
C ALA A 526 7.03 3.84 23.95
N ASN A 527 6.73 4.22 25.18
CA ASN A 527 7.34 3.64 26.37
C ASN A 527 6.32 3.58 27.52
N VAL A 528 6.39 2.55 28.32
CA VAL A 528 5.70 2.45 29.61
C VAL A 528 6.65 1.91 30.67
N THR A 529 6.64 2.52 31.85
CA THR A 529 7.44 2.09 33.00
C THR A 529 6.55 2.04 34.24
N GLN A 530 6.67 0.96 35.01
CA GLN A 530 5.91 0.75 36.24
C GLN A 530 6.80 0.14 37.32
N SER A 531 6.65 0.64 38.53
CA SER A 531 7.25 0.03 39.73
C SER A 531 6.27 -0.94 40.38
N VAL A 532 6.73 -2.16 40.68
CA VAL A 532 5.93 -3.19 41.31
C VAL A 532 6.62 -3.67 42.60
N PRO A 533 5.91 -3.71 43.74
CA PRO A 533 6.44 -4.20 44.99
C PRO A 533 6.96 -5.64 44.88
N LEU A 534 8.08 -5.93 45.55
CA LEU A 534 8.62 -7.29 45.66
C LEU A 534 8.31 -7.84 47.07
N SER A 535 7.69 -9.03 47.11
CA SER A 535 7.43 -9.77 48.34
C SER A 535 8.39 -10.95 48.46
N THR A 536 8.86 -11.23 49.65
CA THR A 536 9.67 -12.43 49.98
C THR A 536 8.80 -13.59 50.47
N ARG A 537 7.49 -13.38 50.64
CA ARG A 537 6.52 -14.39 51.11
C ARG A 537 5.38 -14.54 50.12
N LEU A 538 4.97 -15.77 49.89
CA LEU A 538 3.70 -16.02 49.19
C LEU A 538 2.56 -15.35 49.97
N PRO A 539 1.56 -14.74 49.28
CA PRO A 539 0.34 -14.32 49.93
C PRO A 539 -0.25 -15.54 50.63
N VAL A 540 -0.38 -15.51 51.94
CA VAL A 540 -1.06 -16.58 52.68
C VAL A 540 -2.52 -16.47 52.30
N ALA A 541 -3.01 -17.45 51.52
CA ALA A 541 -4.43 -17.60 51.24
C ALA A 541 -5.12 -17.87 52.58
N GLY A 542 -5.77 -16.84 53.20
CA GLY A 542 -6.53 -16.99 54.43
C GLY A 542 -6.12 -16.15 55.63
N ALA A 543 -5.47 -14.99 55.45
CA ALA A 543 -5.52 -13.97 56.52
C ALA A 543 -6.81 -13.17 56.36
N ASP A 544 -7.85 -13.70 56.97
CA ASP A 544 -9.13 -13.05 57.17
C ASP A 544 -8.92 -11.81 58.05
N THR A 545 -8.74 -10.65 57.43
CA THR A 545 -8.80 -9.36 58.12
C THR A 545 -10.27 -9.04 58.32
N GLY A 546 -10.75 -9.38 59.52
CA GLY A 546 -12.12 -9.23 59.97
C GLY A 546 -12.75 -7.88 59.63
N ALA A 547 -14.07 -7.96 59.58
CA ALA A 547 -15.07 -6.92 59.42
C ALA A 547 -15.50 -6.66 57.99
N VAL A 548 -16.12 -7.65 57.34
CA VAL A 548 -17.14 -7.36 56.34
C VAL A 548 -18.42 -6.99 57.09
N SER A 549 -18.72 -5.70 57.15
CA SER A 549 -20.07 -5.24 57.45
C SER A 549 -21.01 -5.72 56.35
N THR A 550 -21.90 -6.62 56.67
CA THR A 550 -22.98 -7.08 55.80
C THR A 550 -23.79 -5.88 55.31
N PRO A 551 -23.96 -5.67 54.01
CA PRO A 551 -24.95 -4.73 53.52
C PRO A 551 -26.33 -5.33 53.76
N GLY A 552 -27.19 -4.55 54.44
CA GLY A 552 -28.61 -4.90 54.62
C GLY A 552 -29.32 -5.07 53.25
N PRO A 553 -30.46 -5.77 53.23
CA PRO A 553 -31.12 -6.14 51.99
C PRO A 553 -31.54 -4.90 51.18
N ALA A 554 -31.08 -4.79 49.94
CA ALA A 554 -31.51 -3.77 49.03
C ALA A 554 -33.00 -3.86 48.75
N LYS A 555 -33.74 -2.78 49.02
CA LYS A 555 -35.14 -2.61 48.61
C LYS A 555 -35.21 -2.69 47.06
N VAL A 556 -35.94 -3.68 46.59
CA VAL A 556 -36.37 -3.78 45.20
C VAL A 556 -37.35 -2.63 44.93
N MET A 557 -36.90 -1.65 44.15
CA MET A 557 -37.84 -0.73 43.52
C MET A 557 -38.34 -1.38 42.23
N GLN A 558 -39.64 -1.69 42.21
CA GLN A 558 -40.41 -1.98 41.00
C GLN A 558 -40.53 -0.67 40.21
N GLY A 559 -39.96 -0.63 39.04
CA GLY A 559 -40.16 0.43 38.04
C GLY A 559 -40.56 -0.19 36.72
N ASP A 560 -41.65 0.33 36.19
CA ASP A 560 -42.44 -0.16 35.08
C ASP A 560 -41.66 -0.49 33.79
N ASN A 561 -41.93 -1.70 33.30
CA ASN A 561 -41.68 -2.13 31.93
C ASN A 561 -42.66 -1.45 30.99
N GLN A 562 -42.17 -0.72 30.02
CA GLN A 562 -42.75 -0.73 28.67
C GLN A 562 -41.83 -0.07 27.61
N LYS A 563 -41.56 -0.86 26.56
CA LYS A 563 -41.08 -0.48 25.22
C LYS A 563 -39.58 -0.23 25.01
N ALA A 564 -38.88 -1.27 24.58
CA ALA A 564 -38.04 -1.25 23.35
C ALA A 564 -37.68 -2.69 22.98
N THR A 565 -38.46 -3.28 22.12
CA THR A 565 -38.13 -4.47 21.32
C THR A 565 -37.46 -4.03 20.06
N GLU A 566 -36.55 -4.91 19.59
CA GLU A 566 -35.92 -4.95 18.26
C GLU A 566 -34.71 -4.04 18.03
N GLU A 567 -33.57 -4.65 18.04
CA GLU A 567 -32.58 -4.91 17.00
C GLU A 567 -31.21 -5.24 17.59
N ASN A 568 -30.97 -6.50 17.86
CA ASN A 568 -29.63 -7.05 17.98
C ASN A 568 -29.58 -8.36 17.17
N ARG A 569 -29.33 -8.25 15.87
CA ARG A 569 -28.88 -9.38 15.04
C ARG A 569 -27.37 -9.49 15.11
N LEU A 570 -26.90 -10.45 15.87
CA LEU A 570 -25.56 -11.00 15.78
C LEU A 570 -25.31 -11.51 14.34
N VAL A 571 -24.39 -10.91 13.63
CA VAL A 571 -23.84 -11.45 12.39
C VAL A 571 -22.65 -12.34 12.76
N THR A 572 -22.89 -13.65 12.71
CA THR A 572 -21.82 -14.65 12.85
C THR A 572 -21.20 -14.87 11.47
N PHE A 573 -19.98 -14.41 11.23
CA PHE A 573 -19.21 -14.80 10.06
C PHE A 573 -18.57 -16.16 10.30
N ARG A 574 -18.98 -17.16 9.52
CA ARG A 574 -18.24 -18.41 9.35
C ARG A 574 -17.23 -18.23 8.22
N LEU A 575 -15.95 -18.42 8.55
CA LEU A 575 -14.87 -18.60 7.58
C LEU A 575 -15.07 -19.91 6.79
N ARG A 576 -15.01 -19.82 5.49
CA ARG A 576 -14.62 -20.88 4.57
C ARG A 576 -13.47 -20.39 3.72
#